data_1a2a5171e8b5badf58ef117ba5e3bc6a
#
_entry.id   1a2a5171e8b5badf58ef117ba5e3bc6a
#
_cell.length_a   1.000
_cell.length_b   1.000
_cell.length_c   1.000
_cell.angle_alpha   90.00
_cell.angle_beta   90.00
_cell.angle_gamma   90.00
#
_symmetry.space_group_name_H-M   'P 1'
#
loop_
_entity.id
_entity.type
_entity.pdbx_description
1 polymer ?
#
loop_
_entity_poly.entity_id
_entity_poly.type
_entity_poly.pdbx_seq_one_letter_code
_entity_poly.pdbx_strand_id
1 'polypeptide(L)'
;MTLKKPKEVPKIPKAREKNIDKLKKATPAKKKSEIEFKCKIYFHKDSDKAAQKYRFEIETTKMFSFLNYKLTAQARKTKKTIDISLLGLTAMNDYLAKVQPAAAKLDFEDLFGEYTINILKQDGSINSALVNFNVFKKEIELVSEFLPEKKNNSKFCTFEIDKDSFT
;
A
#
# COMPACT_ATOMS: atom_id res chain seq x y z
N MET A 1 -1.59 -45.24 12.36
CA MET A 1 -2.02 -43.85 12.01
C MET A 1 -0.90 -43.19 11.27
N THR A 2 -1.12 -42.86 10.02
CA THR A 2 -0.21 -42.04 9.25
C THR A 2 -0.39 -40.58 9.66
N LEU A 3 0.63 -39.99 10.20
CA LEU A 3 0.67 -38.55 10.45
C LEU A 3 0.48 -37.81 9.12
N LYS A 4 -0.61 -37.07 8.99
CA LYS A 4 -0.80 -36.20 7.85
C LYS A 4 0.32 -35.16 7.85
N LYS A 5 1.04 -35.05 6.75
CA LYS A 5 2.00 -33.94 6.57
C LYS A 5 1.31 -32.61 6.89
N PRO A 6 1.94 -31.70 7.64
CA PRO A 6 1.36 -30.39 7.84
C PRO A 6 1.10 -29.77 6.47
N LYS A 7 -0.12 -29.34 6.25
CA LYS A 7 -0.47 -28.61 5.03
C LYS A 7 0.44 -27.39 4.95
N GLU A 8 1.12 -27.22 3.82
CA GLU A 8 1.87 -25.99 3.58
C GLU A 8 0.98 -24.79 3.90
N VAL A 9 1.57 -23.82 4.61
CA VAL A 9 0.87 -22.57 4.89
C VAL A 9 0.37 -22.04 3.55
N PRO A 10 -0.94 -21.89 3.37
CA PRO A 10 -1.45 -21.45 2.08
C PRO A 10 -0.87 -20.09 1.74
N LYS A 11 -0.21 -19.98 0.60
CA LYS A 11 0.03 -18.72 -0.05
C LYS A 11 -1.28 -17.94 -0.03
N ILE A 12 -1.21 -16.61 -0.01
CA ILE A 12 -2.36 -15.69 -0.01
C ILE A 12 -3.59 -16.37 -0.64
N PRO A 13 -4.71 -16.49 0.07
CA PRO A 13 -5.87 -17.19 -0.47
C PRO A 13 -6.21 -16.69 -1.87
N LYS A 14 -6.44 -17.57 -2.79
CA LYS A 14 -6.81 -17.24 -4.18
C LYS A 14 -7.97 -16.25 -4.23
N ALA A 15 -8.85 -16.26 -3.24
CA ALA A 15 -9.94 -15.30 -3.11
C ALA A 15 -9.45 -13.85 -2.98
N ARG A 16 -8.33 -13.60 -2.31
CA ARG A 16 -7.77 -12.25 -2.16
C ARG A 16 -7.14 -11.74 -3.45
N GLU A 17 -6.43 -12.61 -4.17
CA GLU A 17 -5.88 -12.26 -5.49
C GLU A 17 -7.01 -11.94 -6.47
N LYS A 18 -8.09 -12.72 -6.45
CA LYS A 18 -9.27 -12.47 -7.26
C LYS A 18 -9.92 -11.13 -6.94
N ASN A 19 -9.89 -10.69 -5.68
CA ASN A 19 -10.43 -9.38 -5.30
C ASN A 19 -9.63 -8.25 -5.92
N ILE A 20 -8.31 -8.34 -5.94
CA ILE A 20 -7.46 -7.34 -6.59
C ILE A 20 -7.76 -7.29 -8.09
N ASP A 21 -7.86 -8.44 -8.74
CA ASP A 21 -8.19 -8.51 -10.17
C ASP A 21 -9.58 -7.96 -10.49
N LYS A 22 -10.56 -8.22 -9.62
CA LYS A 22 -11.91 -7.64 -9.74
C LYS A 22 -11.88 -6.12 -9.65
N LEU A 23 -11.11 -5.56 -8.71
CA LEU A 23 -10.99 -4.13 -8.55
C LEU A 23 -10.32 -3.47 -9.75
N LYS A 24 -9.34 -4.12 -10.35
CA LYS A 24 -8.70 -3.64 -11.58
C LYS A 24 -9.68 -3.55 -12.76
N LYS A 25 -10.67 -4.43 -12.81
CA LYS A 25 -11.70 -4.49 -13.86
C LYS A 25 -12.93 -3.66 -13.54
N ALA A 26 -13.19 -3.35 -12.28
CA ALA A 26 -14.37 -2.63 -11.85
C ALA A 26 -14.36 -1.19 -12.37
N THR A 27 -15.53 -0.68 -12.73
CA THR A 27 -15.70 0.70 -13.16
C THR A 27 -16.22 1.53 -11.99
N PRO A 28 -15.44 2.54 -11.52
CA PRO A 28 -15.91 3.42 -10.44
C PRO A 28 -17.12 4.24 -10.86
N ALA A 29 -17.93 4.67 -9.90
CA ALA A 29 -18.96 5.65 -10.14
C ALA A 29 -18.32 7.01 -10.43
N LYS A 30 -18.98 7.80 -11.29
CA LYS A 30 -18.50 9.15 -11.61
C LYS A 30 -18.58 10.04 -10.38
N LYS A 31 -17.45 10.61 -9.97
CA LYS A 31 -17.37 11.52 -8.81
C LYS A 31 -16.23 12.51 -8.98
N LYS A 32 -16.23 13.55 -8.14
CA LYS A 32 -15.12 14.51 -8.12
C LYS A 32 -13.86 13.88 -7.54
N SER A 33 -12.71 14.27 -8.05
CA SER A 33 -11.42 13.88 -7.48
C SER A 33 -11.23 14.55 -6.12
N GLU A 34 -10.98 13.75 -5.10
CA GLU A 34 -10.68 14.20 -3.75
C GLU A 34 -9.55 13.35 -3.18
N ILE A 35 -8.53 13.99 -2.65
CA ILE A 35 -7.40 13.26 -2.05
C ILE A 35 -7.80 12.73 -0.68
N GLU A 36 -7.93 11.42 -0.58
CA GLU A 36 -8.34 10.71 0.63
C GLU A 36 -7.18 10.03 1.33
N PHE A 37 -6.11 9.74 0.59
CA PHE A 37 -4.96 8.99 1.10
C PHE A 37 -3.64 9.59 0.63
N LYS A 38 -2.60 9.33 1.43
CA LYS A 38 -1.22 9.68 1.13
C LYS A 38 -0.37 8.42 1.28
N CYS A 39 0.37 8.07 0.23
CA CYS A 39 1.31 6.95 0.27
C CYS A 39 2.73 7.49 0.41
N LYS A 40 3.33 7.25 1.54
CA LYS A 40 4.72 7.61 1.82
C LYS A 40 5.59 6.36 1.67
N ILE A 41 6.66 6.48 0.91
CA ILE A 41 7.61 5.38 0.69
C ILE A 41 8.94 5.79 1.29
N TYR A 42 9.48 4.94 2.14
CA TYR A 42 10.76 5.21 2.78
C TYR A 42 11.48 3.92 3.12
N PHE A 43 12.76 4.07 3.39
CA PHE A 43 13.62 3.00 3.80
C PHE A 43 13.52 2.81 5.31
N HIS A 44 13.23 1.59 5.73
CA HIS A 44 13.11 1.26 7.15
C HIS A 44 14.15 0.22 7.54
N LYS A 45 14.98 0.59 8.51
CA LYS A 45 15.94 -0.33 9.09
C LYS A 45 15.39 -0.86 10.40
N ASP A 46 15.19 -2.16 10.46
CA ASP A 46 14.76 -2.81 11.69
C ASP A 46 15.97 -2.89 12.64
N SER A 47 15.84 -2.37 13.86
CA SER A 47 16.91 -2.32 14.84
C SER A 47 17.35 -3.72 15.31
N ASP A 48 16.47 -4.70 15.28
CA ASP A 48 16.73 -6.05 15.78
C ASP A 48 17.24 -7.03 14.70
N LYS A 49 17.11 -6.65 13.44
CA LYS A 49 17.56 -7.45 12.31
C LYS A 49 18.31 -6.57 11.32
N ALA A 50 19.43 -7.05 10.79
CA ALA A 50 20.17 -6.34 9.76
C ALA A 50 19.38 -6.22 8.42
N ALA A 51 18.14 -6.66 8.37
CA ALA A 51 17.29 -6.62 7.19
C ALA A 51 16.81 -5.19 6.91
N GLN A 52 17.13 -4.72 5.73
CA GLN A 52 16.68 -3.43 5.21
C GLN A 52 15.39 -3.66 4.44
N LYS A 53 14.36 -2.87 4.79
CA LYS A 53 13.03 -2.98 4.18
C LYS A 53 12.60 -1.65 3.60
N TYR A 54 11.86 -1.71 2.52
CA TYR A 54 11.15 -0.55 2.00
C TYR A 54 9.75 -0.57 2.59
N ARG A 55 9.38 0.51 3.25
CA ARG A 55 8.06 0.64 3.87
C ARG A 55 7.18 1.57 3.07
N PHE A 56 5.98 1.06 2.76
CA PHE A 56 4.90 1.87 2.19
C PHE A 56 3.93 2.17 3.33
N GLU A 57 3.86 3.42 3.72
CA GLU A 57 2.94 3.89 4.75
C GLU A 57 1.82 4.66 4.08
N ILE A 58 0.62 4.09 4.11
CA ILE A 58 -0.55 4.71 3.52
C ILE A 58 -1.40 5.24 4.66
N GLU A 59 -1.65 6.54 4.67
CA GLU A 59 -2.45 7.17 5.70
C GLU A 59 -3.59 7.97 5.11
N THR A 60 -4.66 8.10 5.88
CA THR A 60 -5.80 8.93 5.50
C THR A 60 -5.43 10.41 5.62
N THR A 61 -6.00 11.26 4.76
CA THR A 61 -5.90 12.71 4.92
C THR A 61 -6.81 13.18 6.05
N LYS A 62 -7.88 12.42 6.34
CA LYS A 62 -8.79 12.70 7.45
C LYS A 62 -8.12 12.31 8.77
N MET A 63 -8.26 13.19 9.77
CA MET A 63 -7.79 12.97 11.14
C MET A 63 -8.92 12.45 12.01
N PHE A 64 -8.59 11.58 12.96
CA PHE A 64 -9.55 11.00 13.91
C PHE A 64 -9.21 11.44 15.32
N SER A 65 -10.23 11.87 16.08
CA SER A 65 -10.04 12.49 17.40
C SER A 65 -10.63 11.71 18.58
N PHE A 66 -11.45 10.70 18.33
CA PHE A 66 -12.10 9.95 19.41
C PHE A 66 -11.61 8.52 19.56
N LEU A 67 -11.41 7.82 18.44
CA LEU A 67 -10.93 6.45 18.41
C LEU A 67 -9.77 6.31 17.46
N ASN A 68 -8.88 5.38 17.78
CA ASN A 68 -7.86 4.95 16.84
C ASN A 68 -8.48 4.07 15.77
N TYR A 69 -8.16 4.37 14.52
CA TYR A 69 -8.49 3.52 13.39
C TYR A 69 -7.23 3.04 12.69
N LYS A 70 -7.25 1.79 12.28
CA LYS A 70 -6.21 1.20 11.44
C LYS A 70 -6.75 1.12 10.03
N LEU A 71 -5.96 1.53 9.05
CA LEU A 71 -6.28 1.30 7.65
C LEU A 71 -5.88 -0.13 7.29
N THR A 72 -6.83 -0.91 6.83
CA THR A 72 -6.57 -2.29 6.40
C THR A 72 -6.24 -2.30 4.92
N ALA A 73 -5.12 -2.91 4.56
CA ALA A 73 -4.66 -3.00 3.19
C ALA A 73 -4.14 -4.40 2.88
N GLN A 74 -4.22 -4.78 1.62
CA GLN A 74 -3.65 -6.02 1.10
C GLN A 74 -2.72 -5.68 -0.05
N ALA A 75 -1.59 -6.37 -0.14
CA ALA A 75 -0.63 -6.14 -1.19
C ALA A 75 -0.35 -7.41 -1.98
N ARG A 76 -0.08 -7.23 -3.27
CA ARG A 76 0.38 -8.29 -4.16
C ARG A 76 1.59 -7.77 -4.92
N LYS A 77 2.72 -8.46 -4.78
CA LYS A 77 3.93 -8.15 -5.55
C LYS A 77 4.07 -9.16 -6.68
N THR A 78 4.16 -8.67 -7.90
CA THR A 78 4.54 -9.44 -9.07
C THR A 78 5.93 -8.97 -9.53
N LYS A 79 6.42 -9.40 -10.70
CA LYS A 79 7.80 -9.12 -11.13
C LYS A 79 8.25 -7.67 -10.98
N LYS A 80 7.47 -6.73 -11.47
CA LYS A 80 7.78 -5.30 -11.44
C LYS A 80 6.56 -4.45 -11.09
N THR A 81 5.57 -5.05 -10.44
CA THR A 81 4.33 -4.38 -10.08
C THR A 81 3.98 -4.69 -8.62
N ILE A 82 3.61 -3.68 -7.87
CA ILE A 82 3.08 -3.82 -6.52
C ILE A 82 1.67 -3.26 -6.52
N ASP A 83 0.70 -4.12 -6.25
CA ASP A 83 -0.70 -3.75 -6.13
C ASP A 83 -1.07 -3.70 -4.66
N ILE A 84 -1.59 -2.56 -4.21
CA ILE A 84 -2.03 -2.36 -2.84
C ILE A 84 -3.52 -2.01 -2.86
N SER A 85 -4.33 -2.90 -2.29
CA SER A 85 -5.78 -2.71 -2.18
C SER A 85 -6.12 -2.18 -0.79
N LEU A 86 -6.84 -1.06 -0.73
CA LEU A 86 -7.30 -0.45 0.50
C LEU A 86 -8.68 -1.02 0.84
N LEU A 87 -8.77 -1.76 1.94
CA LEU A 87 -10.00 -2.46 2.31
C LEU A 87 -10.94 -1.62 3.17
N GLY A 88 -10.41 -0.70 3.96
CA GLY A 88 -11.20 0.17 4.82
C GLY A 88 -10.60 0.36 6.19
N LEU A 89 -11.38 0.98 7.08
CA LEU A 89 -10.94 1.32 8.43
C LEU A 89 -11.45 0.28 9.43
N THR A 90 -10.57 -0.11 10.35
CA THR A 90 -10.92 -0.97 11.47
C THR A 90 -10.68 -0.21 12.76
N ALA A 91 -11.71 -0.12 13.62
CA ALA A 91 -11.57 0.53 14.92
C ALA A 91 -10.66 -0.30 15.83
N MET A 92 -9.73 0.37 16.49
CA MET A 92 -8.90 -0.22 17.53
C MET A 92 -9.54 0.00 18.89
N ASN A 93 -9.26 -0.85 19.86
CA ASN A 93 -9.87 -0.77 21.20
C ASN A 93 -9.28 0.34 22.08
N ASP A 94 -8.49 1.22 21.52
CA ASP A 94 -7.84 2.29 22.26
C ASP A 94 -8.48 3.65 21.98
N TYR A 95 -8.65 4.45 23.03
CA TYR A 95 -9.04 5.84 22.89
C TYR A 95 -7.85 6.69 22.47
N LEU A 96 -8.09 7.65 21.57
CA LEU A 96 -7.05 8.55 21.13
C LEU A 96 -6.65 9.55 22.21
N ALA A 97 -5.37 9.56 22.56
CA ALA A 97 -4.77 10.66 23.31
C ALA A 97 -4.41 11.84 22.38
N LYS A 98 -4.32 11.60 21.09
CA LYS A 98 -3.94 12.58 20.06
C LYS A 98 -4.83 12.43 18.83
N VAL A 99 -5.06 13.54 18.14
CA VAL A 99 -5.66 13.52 16.80
C VAL A 99 -4.65 12.97 15.83
N GLN A 100 -5.00 11.91 15.11
CA GLN A 100 -4.10 11.27 14.15
C GLN A 100 -4.85 10.62 12.99
N PRO A 101 -4.19 10.42 11.83
CA PRO A 101 -4.80 9.71 10.72
C PRO A 101 -4.84 8.20 10.98
N ALA A 102 -5.64 7.49 10.21
CA ALA A 102 -5.54 6.04 10.12
C ALA A 102 -4.44 5.68 9.12
N ALA A 103 -3.66 4.67 9.43
CA ALA A 103 -2.52 4.27 8.61
C ALA A 103 -2.41 2.76 8.46
N ALA A 104 -1.83 2.34 7.34
CA ALA A 104 -1.37 0.99 7.09
C ALA A 104 0.10 1.03 6.72
N LYS A 105 0.88 0.09 7.24
CA LYS A 105 2.32 -0.03 6.93
C LYS A 105 2.57 -1.38 6.28
N LEU A 106 3.17 -1.36 5.10
CA LEU A 106 3.50 -2.54 4.32
C LEU A 106 5.00 -2.55 4.03
N ASP A 107 5.67 -3.64 4.39
CA ASP A 107 7.10 -3.77 4.22
C ASP A 107 7.43 -4.73 3.09
N PHE A 108 8.37 -4.33 2.24
CA PHE A 108 8.86 -5.15 1.13
C PHE A 108 10.38 -5.27 1.20
N GLU A 109 10.86 -6.47 0.96
CA GLU A 109 12.28 -6.76 0.85
C GLU A 109 12.67 -6.90 -0.63
N ASP A 110 13.95 -6.75 -0.91
CA ASP A 110 14.54 -7.05 -2.22
C ASP A 110 13.92 -6.30 -3.41
N LEU A 111 13.54 -5.05 -3.20
CA LEU A 111 13.12 -4.20 -4.31
C LEU A 111 14.34 -3.59 -4.99
N PHE A 112 14.44 -3.77 -6.30
CA PHE A 112 15.51 -3.19 -7.10
C PHE A 112 15.02 -2.81 -8.49
N GLY A 113 15.33 -1.60 -8.92
CA GLY A 113 14.91 -1.06 -10.20
C GLY A 113 13.53 -0.41 -10.16
N GLU A 114 12.90 -0.31 -11.31
CA GLU A 114 11.61 0.35 -11.45
C GLU A 114 10.44 -0.59 -11.16
N TYR A 115 9.52 -0.09 -10.35
CA TYR A 115 8.26 -0.76 -10.03
C TYR A 115 7.10 0.16 -10.30
N THR A 116 6.02 -0.40 -10.84
CA THR A 116 4.74 0.28 -10.91
C THR A 116 3.98 -0.03 -9.63
N ILE A 117 3.64 1.02 -8.89
CA ILE A 117 2.87 0.91 -7.64
C ILE A 117 1.44 1.31 -7.94
N ASN A 118 0.50 0.41 -7.71
CA ASN A 118 -0.92 0.66 -7.90
C ASN A 118 -1.63 0.68 -6.56
N ILE A 119 -2.31 1.77 -6.26
CA ILE A 119 -3.19 1.87 -5.08
C ILE A 119 -4.62 1.74 -5.58
N LEU A 120 -5.34 0.75 -5.04
CA LEU A 120 -6.69 0.41 -5.48
C LEU A 120 -7.70 0.68 -4.35
N LYS A 121 -8.77 1.39 -4.67
CA LYS A 121 -9.91 1.56 -3.77
C LYS A 121 -10.96 0.50 -4.05
N GLN A 122 -11.88 0.32 -3.09
CA GLN A 122 -12.94 -0.68 -3.21
C GLN A 122 -13.98 -0.38 -4.30
N ASP A 123 -14.03 0.86 -4.78
CA ASP A 123 -14.88 1.24 -5.91
C ASP A 123 -14.24 0.95 -7.27
N GLY A 124 -12.99 0.49 -7.29
CA GLY A 124 -12.25 0.20 -8.51
C GLY A 124 -11.37 1.34 -9.00
N SER A 125 -11.33 2.47 -8.32
CA SER A 125 -10.40 3.56 -8.66
C SER A 125 -8.95 3.11 -8.43
N ILE A 126 -8.04 3.47 -9.35
CA ILE A 126 -6.63 3.10 -9.30
C ILE A 126 -5.78 4.34 -9.50
N ASN A 127 -4.89 4.60 -8.54
CA ASN A 127 -3.85 5.60 -8.69
C ASN A 127 -2.50 4.90 -8.73
N SER A 128 -1.61 5.33 -9.61
CA SER A 128 -0.36 4.65 -9.88
C SER A 128 0.83 5.59 -9.81
N ALA A 129 1.98 5.00 -9.50
CA ALA A 129 3.24 5.69 -9.52
C ALA A 129 4.32 4.75 -10.06
N LEU A 130 5.27 5.32 -10.79
CA LEU A 130 6.49 4.62 -11.18
C LEU A 130 7.59 5.04 -10.23
N VAL A 131 8.15 4.09 -9.50
CA VAL A 131 9.16 4.32 -8.46
C VAL A 131 10.39 3.48 -8.74
N ASN A 132 11.56 4.10 -8.68
CA ASN A 132 12.83 3.42 -8.86
C ASN A 132 13.52 3.23 -7.51
N PHE A 133 13.85 1.98 -7.19
CA PHE A 133 14.56 1.61 -5.98
C PHE A 133 16.00 1.26 -6.30
N ASN A 134 16.94 1.97 -5.71
CA ASN A 134 18.36 1.70 -5.89
C ASN A 134 19.02 1.44 -4.53
N VAL A 135 19.25 0.18 -4.23
CA VAL A 135 19.81 -0.25 -2.95
C VAL A 135 21.28 0.14 -2.80
N PHE A 136 22.02 0.19 -3.91
CA PHE A 136 23.44 0.53 -3.88
C PHE A 136 23.68 2.00 -3.59
N LYS A 137 22.88 2.88 -4.16
CA LYS A 137 22.94 4.31 -3.91
C LYS A 137 22.09 4.74 -2.73
N LYS A 138 21.34 3.83 -2.13
CA LYS A 138 20.36 4.11 -1.06
C LYS A 138 19.39 5.22 -1.45
N GLU A 139 18.83 5.09 -2.65
CA GLU A 139 17.91 6.07 -3.22
C GLU A 139 16.57 5.44 -3.56
N ILE A 140 15.52 6.20 -3.33
CA ILE A 140 14.18 5.92 -3.84
C ILE A 140 13.78 7.12 -4.67
N GLU A 141 13.46 6.91 -5.94
CA GLU A 141 13.07 7.99 -6.84
C GLU A 141 11.63 7.82 -7.30
N LEU A 142 10.81 8.82 -7.08
CA LEU A 142 9.49 8.90 -7.67
C LEU A 142 9.64 9.42 -9.10
N VAL A 143 9.57 8.50 -10.05
CA VAL A 143 9.77 8.84 -11.47
C VAL A 143 8.56 9.57 -12.03
N SER A 144 7.36 9.06 -11.75
CA SER A 144 6.12 9.71 -12.18
C SER A 144 4.93 9.20 -11.39
N GLU A 145 3.89 10.03 -11.33
CA GLU A 145 2.56 9.65 -10.86
C GLU A 145 1.61 9.69 -12.05
N PHE A 146 0.70 8.74 -12.14
CA PHE A 146 -0.25 8.72 -13.25
C PHE A 146 -1.56 8.03 -12.86
N LEU A 147 -2.61 8.35 -13.61
CA LEU A 147 -3.88 7.65 -13.50
C LEU A 147 -3.97 6.67 -14.65
N PRO A 148 -4.08 5.36 -14.38
CA PRO A 148 -4.36 4.39 -15.43
C PRO A 148 -5.62 4.76 -16.20
N GLU A 149 -5.60 4.55 -17.51
CA GLU A 149 -6.76 4.82 -18.36
C GLU A 149 -7.88 3.86 -17.98
N LYS A 150 -8.95 4.43 -17.44
CA LYS A 150 -10.08 3.68 -16.94
C LYS A 150 -11.29 4.60 -16.82
N LYS A 151 -12.46 4.14 -17.25
CA LYS A 151 -13.69 4.92 -17.17
C LYS A 151 -13.97 5.34 -15.70
N ASN A 152 -14.24 6.62 -15.50
CA ASN A 152 -14.54 7.22 -14.19
C ASN A 152 -13.41 7.09 -13.15
N ASN A 153 -12.20 6.78 -13.57
CA ASN A 153 -11.08 6.75 -12.66
C ASN A 153 -10.77 8.17 -12.17
N SER A 154 -10.50 8.31 -10.88
CA SER A 154 -10.25 9.61 -10.26
C SER A 154 -9.04 9.55 -9.34
N LYS A 155 -8.37 10.69 -9.19
CA LYS A 155 -7.24 10.80 -8.26
C LYS A 155 -7.76 10.87 -6.83
N PHE A 156 -7.27 9.98 -5.97
CA PHE A 156 -7.62 9.93 -4.55
C PHE A 156 -6.41 9.77 -3.64
N CYS A 157 -5.24 9.53 -4.21
CA CYS A 157 -4.02 9.25 -3.45
C CYS A 157 -2.85 10.04 -4.01
N THR A 158 -2.01 10.58 -3.12
CA THR A 158 -0.73 11.18 -3.48
C THR A 158 0.42 10.28 -3.04
N PHE A 159 1.55 10.38 -3.75
CA PHE A 159 2.76 9.63 -3.43
C PHE A 159 3.86 10.58 -2.96
N GLU A 160 4.59 10.18 -1.94
CA GLU A 160 5.68 10.96 -1.39
C GLU A 160 6.85 10.04 -1.02
N ILE A 161 8.05 10.46 -1.34
CA ILE A 161 9.28 9.74 -0.95
C ILE A 161 9.92 10.49 0.21
N ASP A 162 10.17 9.77 1.31
CA ASP A 162 10.92 10.32 2.43
C ASP A 162 12.40 10.00 2.23
N LYS A 163 13.15 11.00 1.77
CA LYS A 163 14.59 10.88 1.49
C LYS A 163 15.43 10.84 2.76
N ASP A 164 14.93 11.36 3.85
CA ASP A 164 15.67 11.45 5.12
C ASP A 164 15.81 10.09 5.82
N SER A 165 15.03 9.11 5.40
CA SER A 165 15.05 7.76 5.97
C SER A 165 16.38 7.01 5.76
N PHE A 166 17.22 7.45 4.83
CA PHE A 166 18.52 6.84 4.53
C PHE A 166 19.69 7.38 5.37
N THR A 167 19.46 8.38 6.16
CA THR A 167 20.50 8.98 7.03
C THR A 167 20.67 8.26 8.33
#